data_7eaefcc2a7391fa09eba04f67b5df627
#
_entry.id   7eaefcc2a7391fa09eba04f67b5df627
#
_cell.length_a   1.000
_cell.length_b   1.000
_cell.length_c   1.000
_cell.angle_alpha   90.00
_cell.angle_beta   90.00
_cell.angle_gamma   90.00
#
_symmetry.space_group_name_H-M   'P 1'
#
loop_
_entity.id
_entity.type
_entity.pdbx_description
1 polymer ?
#
loop_
_entity_poly.entity_id
_entity_poly.type
_entity_poly.pdbx_seq_one_letter_code
_entity_poly.pdbx_strand_id
1 'polypeptide(L)'
;MKNYLLFPLFALFILVSCSDDESNETSNNEPVLSSIIISSDLSSIGLGETVVFSAFTNLGLDVTSESVFFIGGSSISGNTYTFQEQGNFAVTAAYNNISSNSIVINVNVPLTTINLSSNSDTYYPGEDVVFNVVGNNGVDLTNQATISVVGGNELVENTYTTSNEGVVGFIASYEDLTSPIYEVNVLPPPTKFNQNVLIEDYTGTWCGYCPRISHAIDLVKEQTSEAVVVAIHRGSTDPSNSSYDPYNFSAGVLEDLIGLQGYPTGMLNRTTEWIYPEPNNVSQVVNLASGQADVGLALTPTLNGNTMNIDVNVKFGGQFSASNAKLVVYVLEDGLEFNQTNYTSYYGGGSVIANFVHNHVLRASLTNLLGDQIPSSEYSADNVYQLNFNTVVPPNVASTEKMSVVAVVIDGSSNAAINVRGADFGDTQTFEEL
;
A
#
# COMPACT_ATOMS: atom_id res chain seq x y z
N MET A 1 46.83 -6.95 -21.31
CA MET A 1 47.67 -6.67 -22.45
C MET A 1 47.89 -5.17 -22.56
N LYS A 2 49.14 -4.74 -22.40
CA LYS A 2 49.56 -3.35 -22.46
C LYS A 2 49.55 -2.88 -23.92
N ASN A 3 49.01 -1.69 -24.19
CA ASN A 3 49.37 -0.93 -25.35
C ASN A 3 49.65 0.51 -24.99
N TYR A 4 50.96 0.82 -25.07
CA TYR A 4 51.51 2.16 -25.08
C TYR A 4 51.35 2.73 -26.50
N LEU A 5 50.94 3.98 -26.66
CA LEU A 5 51.10 4.72 -27.89
C LEU A 5 51.95 5.96 -27.63
N LEU A 6 53.07 6.00 -28.34
CA LEU A 6 54.06 7.06 -28.35
C LEU A 6 53.55 8.31 -29.11
N PHE A 7 53.91 9.47 -28.57
CA PHE A 7 53.90 10.75 -29.28
C PHE A 7 55.15 10.89 -30.14
N PRO A 8 55.08 11.45 -31.37
CA PRO A 8 56.25 12.04 -31.98
C PRO A 8 56.26 13.56 -31.89
N LEU A 9 57.38 14.03 -31.40
CA LEU A 9 57.82 15.42 -31.38
C LEU A 9 58.20 15.85 -32.79
N PHE A 10 57.58 16.92 -33.31
CA PHE A 10 57.99 17.52 -34.61
C PHE A 10 58.53 18.94 -34.30
N ALA A 11 59.85 19.06 -34.40
CA ALA A 11 60.56 20.32 -34.41
C ALA A 11 60.69 20.83 -35.83
N LEU A 12 60.22 22.02 -36.10
CA LEU A 12 60.43 22.67 -37.38
C LEU A 12 61.25 23.94 -37.20
N PHE A 13 62.48 23.89 -37.66
CA PHE A 13 63.37 25.03 -37.86
C PHE A 13 62.98 25.77 -39.12
N ILE A 14 62.84 27.09 -39.06
CA ILE A 14 62.86 27.96 -40.24
C ILE A 14 63.83 29.10 -39.98
N LEU A 15 64.69 29.26 -40.93
CA LEU A 15 65.81 30.18 -40.97
C LEU A 15 65.39 31.58 -41.39
N VAL A 16 66.13 32.51 -40.87
CA VAL A 16 66.14 33.95 -41.02
C VAL A 16 66.39 34.36 -42.46
N SER A 17 65.71 35.46 -42.90
CA SER A 17 66.24 36.36 -43.89
C SER A 17 66.00 37.81 -43.43
N CYS A 18 67.09 38.52 -43.22
CA CYS A 18 67.17 39.96 -42.99
C CYS A 18 66.83 40.75 -44.29
N SER A 19 66.09 41.81 -44.16
CA SER A 19 66.26 43.03 -44.93
C SER A 19 65.96 44.25 -44.07
N ASP A 20 67.01 45.12 -43.97
CA ASP A 20 66.97 46.42 -43.34
C ASP A 20 65.95 47.36 -44.01
N ASP A 21 65.18 48.03 -43.19
CA ASP A 21 64.81 49.43 -43.47
C ASP A 21 64.52 50.16 -42.13
N GLU A 22 65.34 51.17 -41.84
CA GLU A 22 65.22 52.08 -40.72
C GLU A 22 63.98 52.98 -40.87
N SER A 23 63.10 52.87 -39.89
CA SER A 23 62.29 54.03 -39.48
C SER A 23 62.16 54.02 -37.94
N ASN A 24 62.88 54.92 -37.35
CA ASN A 24 62.96 55.22 -35.95
C ASN A 24 61.65 55.86 -35.49
N GLU A 25 60.71 55.05 -34.95
CA GLU A 25 59.65 55.56 -34.12
C GLU A 25 59.80 54.93 -32.73
N THR A 26 60.32 55.74 -31.81
CA THR A 26 60.26 55.49 -30.38
C THR A 26 58.79 55.50 -29.96
N SER A 27 58.10 54.36 -30.09
CA SER A 27 56.84 54.13 -29.38
C SER A 27 57.18 53.95 -27.89
N ASN A 28 56.94 54.96 -27.09
CA ASN A 28 56.80 54.83 -25.66
C ASN A 28 55.62 53.93 -25.37
N ASN A 29 55.82 52.61 -25.45
CA ASN A 29 54.88 51.62 -24.92
C ASN A 29 55.04 51.67 -23.41
N GLU A 30 54.41 52.64 -22.76
CA GLU A 30 54.14 52.50 -21.35
C GLU A 30 53.31 51.23 -21.14
N PRO A 31 53.66 50.34 -20.19
CA PRO A 31 52.95 49.11 -19.95
C PRO A 31 51.49 49.44 -19.57
N VAL A 32 50.56 49.04 -20.44
CA VAL A 32 49.12 49.35 -20.31
C VAL A 32 48.47 48.31 -19.38
N LEU A 33 47.63 48.77 -18.48
CA LEU A 33 46.77 47.95 -17.69
C LEU A 33 45.83 47.17 -18.61
N SER A 34 45.96 45.82 -18.65
CA SER A 34 45.19 44.95 -19.56
C SER A 34 44.51 43.79 -18.86
N SER A 35 44.91 43.44 -17.68
CA SER A 35 44.29 42.35 -16.88
C SER A 35 44.53 42.53 -15.39
N ILE A 36 43.69 41.90 -14.58
CA ILE A 36 43.85 41.68 -13.15
C ILE A 36 43.82 40.21 -12.84
N ILE A 37 44.57 39.79 -11.87
CA ILE A 37 44.60 38.40 -11.37
C ILE A 37 44.26 38.44 -9.89
N ILE A 38 43.35 37.53 -9.48
CA ILE A 38 42.99 37.37 -8.07
C ILE A 38 43.59 36.08 -7.53
N SER A 39 43.83 36.11 -6.23
CA SER A 39 44.19 34.93 -5.42
C SER A 39 43.48 34.98 -4.09
N SER A 40 43.50 33.87 -3.39
CA SER A 40 42.98 33.74 -2.03
C SER A 40 44.06 33.13 -1.14
N ASP A 41 44.03 33.43 0.13
CA ASP A 41 44.90 32.82 1.14
C ASP A 41 44.61 31.32 1.32
N LEU A 42 43.33 30.92 1.15
CA LEU A 42 42.86 29.55 1.24
C LEU A 42 41.98 29.21 0.03
N SER A 43 42.08 27.99 -0.50
CA SER A 43 41.25 27.47 -1.58
C SER A 43 40.27 26.39 -1.11
N SER A 44 40.48 25.83 0.10
CA SER A 44 39.56 24.88 0.75
C SER A 44 39.48 25.24 2.23
N ILE A 45 38.27 25.35 2.74
CA ILE A 45 37.96 25.84 4.09
C ILE A 45 36.79 25.03 4.72
N GLY A 46 36.67 25.13 6.02
CA GLY A 46 35.49 24.68 6.77
C GLY A 46 34.34 25.69 6.68
N LEU A 47 33.12 25.21 6.93
CA LEU A 47 31.93 26.07 7.03
C LEU A 47 32.11 27.08 8.17
N GLY A 48 31.82 28.36 7.91
CA GLY A 48 31.96 29.45 8.86
C GLY A 48 33.35 30.08 8.89
N GLU A 49 34.31 29.57 8.11
CA GLU A 49 35.63 30.19 7.99
C GLU A 49 35.65 31.37 7.01
N THR A 50 36.61 32.26 7.19
CA THR A 50 36.78 33.48 6.41
C THR A 50 37.98 33.37 5.48
N VAL A 51 37.79 33.71 4.21
CA VAL A 51 38.87 33.79 3.20
C VAL A 51 39.20 35.23 2.91
N VAL A 52 40.51 35.51 2.72
CA VAL A 52 41.05 36.81 2.32
C VAL A 52 41.43 36.73 0.84
N PHE A 53 40.94 37.67 0.05
CA PHE A 53 41.26 37.78 -1.37
C PHE A 53 42.22 38.89 -1.64
N SER A 54 43.06 38.74 -2.66
CA SER A 54 43.99 39.75 -3.15
C SER A 54 43.85 39.89 -4.66
N ALA A 55 44.03 41.14 -5.18
CA ALA A 55 43.98 41.44 -6.60
C ALA A 55 45.21 42.23 -7.05
N PHE A 56 45.85 41.77 -8.11
CA PHE A 56 47.03 42.41 -8.70
C PHE A 56 46.85 42.64 -10.18
N THR A 57 47.33 43.76 -10.66
CA THR A 57 47.37 44.07 -12.09
C THR A 57 48.46 43.29 -12.82
N ASN A 58 48.37 43.22 -14.16
CA ASN A 58 49.46 42.71 -15.01
C ASN A 58 50.77 43.54 -14.89
N LEU A 59 50.73 44.68 -14.24
CA LEU A 59 51.86 45.54 -13.94
C LEU A 59 52.46 45.33 -12.55
N GLY A 60 51.91 44.37 -11.78
CA GLY A 60 52.35 44.05 -10.44
C GLY A 60 51.86 45.00 -9.34
N LEU A 61 50.91 45.87 -9.65
CA LEU A 61 50.33 46.79 -8.65
C LEU A 61 49.26 46.01 -7.85
N ASP A 62 49.31 46.14 -6.52
CA ASP A 62 48.23 45.66 -5.64
C ASP A 62 47.07 46.64 -5.72
N VAL A 63 45.93 46.12 -6.20
CA VAL A 63 44.68 46.88 -6.36
C VAL A 63 43.54 46.25 -5.50
N THR A 64 43.92 45.47 -4.48
CA THR A 64 42.99 44.74 -3.61
C THR A 64 41.95 45.68 -2.98
N SER A 65 42.41 46.83 -2.41
CA SER A 65 41.52 47.78 -1.73
C SER A 65 40.60 48.59 -2.69
N GLU A 66 40.94 48.58 -3.98
CA GLU A 66 40.22 49.35 -5.03
C GLU A 66 39.32 48.41 -5.90
N SER A 67 39.48 47.12 -5.73
CA SER A 67 38.75 46.08 -6.46
C SER A 67 37.42 45.77 -5.80
N VAL A 68 36.40 45.47 -6.61
CA VAL A 68 35.13 44.89 -6.15
C VAL A 68 35.16 43.38 -6.36
N PHE A 69 35.05 42.61 -5.29
CA PHE A 69 35.01 41.15 -5.34
C PHE A 69 33.57 40.66 -5.46
N PHE A 70 33.40 39.52 -6.14
CA PHE A 70 32.11 38.87 -6.37
C PHE A 70 32.19 37.40 -6.01
N ILE A 71 31.15 36.89 -5.30
CA ILE A 71 31.01 35.46 -4.98
C ILE A 71 29.70 34.99 -5.59
N GLY A 72 29.76 34.00 -6.48
CA GLY A 72 28.56 33.53 -7.22
C GLY A 72 27.86 34.63 -8.03
N GLY A 73 28.60 35.70 -8.44
CA GLY A 73 28.08 36.84 -9.17
C GLY A 73 27.54 38.00 -8.30
N SER A 74 27.48 37.82 -6.96
CA SER A 74 27.06 38.89 -6.03
C SER A 74 28.28 39.59 -5.44
N SER A 75 28.28 40.93 -5.42
CA SER A 75 29.37 41.75 -4.86
C SER A 75 29.43 41.62 -3.34
N ILE A 76 30.68 41.60 -2.81
CA ILE A 76 30.95 41.63 -1.37
C ILE A 76 31.56 42.96 -0.96
N SER A 77 31.48 43.30 0.33
CA SER A 77 32.12 44.49 0.89
C SER A 77 33.54 44.12 1.34
N GLY A 78 34.54 44.84 0.76
CA GLY A 78 35.95 44.58 1.05
C GLY A 78 36.49 43.32 0.36
N ASN A 79 37.59 42.77 0.90
CA ASN A 79 38.29 41.67 0.31
C ASN A 79 38.27 40.40 1.20
N THR A 80 37.34 40.30 2.13
CA THR A 80 37.15 39.12 3.01
C THR A 80 35.73 38.63 2.95
N TYR A 81 35.55 37.31 3.03
CA TYR A 81 34.20 36.72 3.06
C TYR A 81 34.18 35.49 3.95
N THR A 82 33.13 35.41 4.80
CA THR A 82 32.87 34.26 5.66
C THR A 82 31.80 33.39 4.99
N PHE A 83 32.13 32.17 4.62
CA PHE A 83 31.23 31.27 3.91
C PHE A 83 30.28 30.57 4.89
N GLN A 84 28.95 30.74 4.69
CA GLN A 84 27.89 30.19 5.56
C GLN A 84 27.21 28.95 4.97
N GLU A 85 27.58 28.54 3.76
CA GLU A 85 27.02 27.38 3.07
C GLU A 85 28.16 26.51 2.52
N GLN A 86 27.96 25.20 2.52
CA GLN A 86 28.90 24.27 1.88
C GLN A 86 28.76 24.32 0.36
N GLY A 87 29.86 24.06 -0.35
CA GLY A 87 29.86 23.99 -1.80
C GLY A 87 31.09 24.60 -2.44
N ASN A 88 31.09 24.70 -3.76
CA ASN A 88 32.12 25.32 -4.55
C ASN A 88 31.68 26.71 -5.00
N PHE A 89 32.37 27.73 -4.53
CA PHE A 89 32.02 29.12 -4.80
C PHE A 89 33.03 29.74 -5.77
N ALA A 90 32.56 30.14 -6.95
CA ALA A 90 33.36 30.89 -7.89
C ALA A 90 33.51 32.33 -7.40
N VAL A 91 34.77 32.81 -7.35
CA VAL A 91 35.12 34.16 -6.95
C VAL A 91 35.79 34.86 -8.13
N THR A 92 35.37 36.10 -8.38
CA THR A 92 35.96 37.02 -9.38
C THR A 92 36.10 38.40 -8.77
N ALA A 93 36.86 39.29 -9.43
CA ALA A 93 36.92 40.71 -9.07
C ALA A 93 36.88 41.59 -10.29
N ALA A 94 36.56 42.86 -10.08
CA ALA A 94 36.61 43.91 -11.10
C ALA A 94 37.39 45.14 -10.56
N TYR A 95 38.25 45.67 -11.40
CA TYR A 95 38.98 46.91 -11.19
C TYR A 95 39.04 47.70 -12.50
N ASN A 96 38.66 48.97 -12.48
CA ASN A 96 38.65 49.86 -13.68
C ASN A 96 38.00 49.20 -14.91
N ASN A 97 36.83 48.55 -14.73
CA ASN A 97 36.09 47.81 -15.76
C ASN A 97 36.82 46.58 -16.35
N ILE A 98 37.89 46.16 -15.75
CA ILE A 98 38.61 44.93 -16.11
C ILE A 98 38.19 43.81 -15.12
N SER A 99 37.69 42.68 -15.66
CA SER A 99 37.36 41.48 -14.86
C SER A 99 38.59 40.59 -14.68
N SER A 100 38.69 39.97 -13.50
CA SER A 100 39.74 39.02 -13.18
C SER A 100 39.51 37.61 -13.78
N ASN A 101 40.51 36.73 -13.61
CA ASN A 101 40.30 35.31 -13.63
C ASN A 101 39.28 34.91 -12.56
N SER A 102 38.69 33.73 -12.71
CA SER A 102 37.87 33.08 -11.64
C SER A 102 38.75 32.11 -10.84
N ILE A 103 38.59 32.16 -9.52
CA ILE A 103 39.10 31.13 -8.60
C ILE A 103 37.95 30.44 -7.93
N VAL A 104 38.11 29.22 -7.40
CA VAL A 104 37.09 28.47 -6.70
C VAL A 104 37.51 28.25 -5.26
N ILE A 105 36.63 28.59 -4.33
CA ILE A 105 36.75 28.26 -2.90
C ILE A 105 35.86 27.06 -2.62
N ASN A 106 36.43 25.98 -2.11
CA ASN A 106 35.75 24.77 -1.71
C ASN A 106 35.45 24.86 -0.20
N VAL A 107 34.15 24.88 0.14
CA VAL A 107 33.68 24.94 1.54
C VAL A 107 33.16 23.57 1.95
N ASN A 108 33.86 22.91 2.86
CA ASN A 108 33.57 21.57 3.32
C ASN A 108 33.01 21.59 4.75
N VAL A 109 32.06 20.70 5.03
CA VAL A 109 31.68 20.34 6.40
C VAL A 109 32.45 19.06 6.78
N PRO A 110 33.32 19.07 7.78
CA PRO A 110 34.02 17.87 8.24
C PRO A 110 32.97 16.82 8.68
N LEU A 111 33.21 15.58 8.29
CA LEU A 111 32.43 14.46 8.83
C LEU A 111 32.84 14.23 10.29
N THR A 112 31.89 14.43 11.21
CA THR A 112 32.13 14.31 12.67
C THR A 112 31.11 13.40 13.35
N THR A 113 29.97 13.16 12.73
CA THR A 113 28.93 12.25 13.22
C THR A 113 28.25 11.57 12.06
N ILE A 114 27.73 10.37 12.31
CA ILE A 114 26.87 9.62 11.39
C ILE A 114 25.53 9.36 12.03
N ASN A 115 24.48 9.27 11.21
CA ASN A 115 23.13 8.96 11.64
C ASN A 115 22.62 7.73 10.89
N LEU A 116 21.99 6.81 11.65
CA LEU A 116 21.33 5.62 11.14
C LEU A 116 19.82 5.86 11.09
N SER A 117 19.17 5.46 10.03
CA SER A 117 17.73 5.51 9.85
C SER A 117 17.24 4.32 9.04
N SER A 118 15.94 4.06 9.04
CA SER A 118 15.33 3.02 8.21
C SER A 118 14.17 3.57 7.37
N ASN A 119 13.64 2.71 6.48
CA ASN A 119 12.52 3.02 5.59
C ASN A 119 11.15 3.11 6.30
N SER A 120 11.04 2.62 7.57
CA SER A 120 9.86 2.75 8.44
C SER A 120 10.29 2.71 9.91
N ASP A 121 9.43 3.17 10.82
CA ASP A 121 9.66 3.08 12.28
C ASP A 121 9.06 1.82 12.90
N THR A 122 8.16 1.13 12.17
CA THR A 122 7.44 -0.08 12.63
C THR A 122 7.40 -1.13 11.55
N TYR A 123 7.49 -2.40 11.95
CA TYR A 123 7.52 -3.58 11.08
C TYR A 123 6.72 -4.72 11.69
N TYR A 124 6.36 -5.70 10.86
CA TYR A 124 5.85 -7.00 11.29
C TYR A 124 6.91 -8.10 11.11
N PRO A 125 6.81 -9.25 11.81
CA PRO A 125 7.73 -10.36 11.60
C PRO A 125 7.75 -10.82 10.14
N GLY A 126 8.97 -10.99 9.59
CA GLY A 126 9.20 -11.35 8.20
C GLY A 126 9.40 -10.18 7.24
N GLU A 127 9.21 -8.93 7.69
CA GLU A 127 9.47 -7.75 6.87
C GLU A 127 10.96 -7.34 6.93
N ASP A 128 11.42 -6.74 5.84
CA ASP A 128 12.79 -6.26 5.72
C ASP A 128 12.91 -4.80 6.12
N VAL A 129 13.75 -4.54 7.11
CA VAL A 129 14.23 -3.21 7.50
C VAL A 129 15.40 -2.85 6.61
N VAL A 130 15.23 -1.80 5.80
CA VAL A 130 16.30 -1.28 4.95
C VAL A 130 16.87 -0.02 5.59
N PHE A 131 18.15 -0.03 5.88
CA PHE A 131 18.85 1.05 6.57
C PHE A 131 19.56 2.01 5.63
N ASN A 132 19.67 3.26 6.09
CA ASN A 132 20.47 4.31 5.48
C ASN A 132 21.39 4.93 6.54
N VAL A 133 22.65 5.21 6.15
CA VAL A 133 23.65 5.88 7.00
C VAL A 133 24.05 7.17 6.32
N VAL A 134 23.85 8.30 6.99
CA VAL A 134 24.16 9.63 6.44
C VAL A 134 25.05 10.41 7.42
N GLY A 135 26.12 11.00 6.91
CA GLY A 135 27.00 11.89 7.68
C GLY A 135 26.38 13.25 7.97
N ASN A 136 26.84 13.96 9.01
CA ASN A 136 26.43 15.34 9.31
C ASN A 136 26.68 16.32 8.15
N ASN A 137 27.56 15.96 7.23
CA ASN A 137 27.89 16.71 6.02
C ASN A 137 27.02 16.34 4.80
N GLY A 138 25.99 15.49 4.99
CA GLY A 138 25.06 15.05 3.94
C GLY A 138 25.62 13.95 3.03
N VAL A 139 26.81 13.42 3.31
CA VAL A 139 27.36 12.30 2.52
C VAL A 139 26.62 11.02 2.88
N ASP A 140 26.15 10.30 1.87
CA ASP A 140 25.58 8.95 2.00
C ASP A 140 26.73 7.95 2.21
N LEU A 141 26.70 7.29 3.35
CA LEU A 141 27.68 6.30 3.79
C LEU A 141 27.10 4.88 3.86
N THR A 142 25.87 4.67 3.39
CA THR A 142 25.11 3.42 3.52
C THR A 142 25.90 2.19 3.06
N ASN A 143 26.60 2.29 1.94
CA ASN A 143 27.39 1.19 1.38
C ASN A 143 28.83 1.09 1.93
N GLN A 144 29.21 1.99 2.83
CA GLN A 144 30.56 2.08 3.39
C GLN A 144 30.58 1.84 4.89
N ALA A 145 29.47 2.10 5.55
CA ALA A 145 29.30 1.86 6.98
C ALA A 145 28.97 0.39 7.26
N THR A 146 29.41 -0.10 8.39
CA THR A 146 29.00 -1.40 8.94
C THR A 146 27.82 -1.19 9.87
N ILE A 147 26.72 -1.93 9.66
CA ILE A 147 25.54 -1.90 10.52
C ILE A 147 25.49 -3.18 11.34
N SER A 148 25.20 -3.08 12.63
CA SER A 148 25.14 -4.22 13.55
C SER A 148 23.90 -4.15 14.43
N VAL A 149 23.38 -5.32 14.81
CA VAL A 149 22.41 -5.44 15.90
C VAL A 149 23.14 -5.16 17.23
N VAL A 150 22.54 -4.38 18.11
CA VAL A 150 23.13 -4.09 19.44
C VAL A 150 23.31 -5.38 20.24
N GLY A 151 24.56 -5.71 20.55
CA GLY A 151 24.90 -6.97 21.22
C GLY A 151 24.81 -8.22 20.36
N GLY A 152 24.63 -8.06 19.04
CA GLY A 152 24.52 -9.14 18.06
C GLY A 152 25.58 -9.07 16.95
N ASN A 153 25.24 -9.61 15.78
CA ASN A 153 26.12 -9.70 14.64
C ASN A 153 25.99 -8.48 13.72
N GLU A 154 27.03 -8.27 12.90
CA GLU A 154 26.98 -7.37 11.76
C GLU A 154 25.98 -7.88 10.70
N LEU A 155 25.31 -6.95 10.03
CA LEU A 155 24.47 -7.25 8.89
C LEU A 155 25.33 -7.52 7.66
N VAL A 156 24.89 -8.46 6.82
CA VAL A 156 25.62 -8.79 5.58
C VAL A 156 25.53 -7.65 4.55
N GLU A 157 24.40 -6.96 4.56
CA GLU A 157 24.11 -5.78 3.75
C GLU A 157 23.44 -4.73 4.66
N ASN A 158 22.83 -3.70 4.10
CA ASN A 158 22.07 -2.71 4.86
C ASN A 158 20.62 -3.14 5.17
N THR A 159 20.37 -4.46 5.22
CA THR A 159 19.01 -5.02 5.40
C THR A 159 19.01 -6.01 6.55
N TYR A 160 17.94 -5.96 7.35
CA TYR A 160 17.65 -6.91 8.43
C TYR A 160 16.23 -7.43 8.29
N THR A 161 16.06 -8.75 8.17
CA THR A 161 14.73 -9.38 8.18
C THR A 161 14.29 -9.58 9.63
N THR A 162 13.14 -8.99 10.00
CA THR A 162 12.56 -9.13 11.34
C THR A 162 12.07 -10.56 11.58
N SER A 163 12.23 -11.08 12.79
CA SER A 163 11.81 -12.47 13.10
C SER A 163 10.83 -12.58 14.26
N ASN A 164 10.92 -11.72 15.25
CA ASN A 164 10.10 -11.74 16.45
C ASN A 164 9.62 -10.35 16.79
N GLU A 165 8.48 -10.26 17.46
CA GLU A 165 7.97 -9.02 18.04
C GLU A 165 8.91 -8.44 19.10
N GLY A 166 8.88 -7.13 19.26
CA GLY A 166 9.67 -6.40 20.24
C GLY A 166 10.55 -5.33 19.62
N VAL A 167 11.39 -4.71 20.45
CA VAL A 167 12.29 -3.64 20.04
C VAL A 167 13.68 -4.22 19.76
N VAL A 168 14.22 -3.93 18.57
CA VAL A 168 15.55 -4.34 18.15
C VAL A 168 16.39 -3.07 17.93
N GLY A 169 17.51 -2.97 18.65
CA GLY A 169 18.44 -1.84 18.50
C GLY A 169 19.51 -2.11 17.46
N PHE A 170 19.88 -1.08 16.69
CA PHE A 170 20.91 -1.11 15.67
C PHE A 170 21.90 0.04 15.86
N ILE A 171 23.13 -0.17 15.47
CA ILE A 171 24.18 0.86 15.40
C ILE A 171 24.90 0.78 14.05
N ALA A 172 25.32 1.91 13.54
CA ALA A 172 26.21 1.99 12.39
C ALA A 172 27.60 2.46 12.82
N SER A 173 28.64 1.94 12.16
CA SER A 173 30.04 2.33 12.34
C SER A 173 30.67 2.68 11.01
N TYR A 174 31.41 3.77 10.95
CA TYR A 174 32.20 4.18 9.79
C TYR A 174 33.47 4.85 10.27
N GLU A 175 34.65 4.28 9.92
CA GLU A 175 35.94 4.68 10.49
C GLU A 175 35.88 4.69 12.04
N ASP A 176 36.21 5.81 12.67
CA ASP A 176 36.16 5.98 14.13
C ASP A 176 34.80 6.52 14.64
N LEU A 177 33.80 6.67 13.75
CA LEU A 177 32.47 7.20 14.08
C LEU A 177 31.48 6.08 14.34
N THR A 178 30.61 6.30 15.30
CA THR A 178 29.50 5.40 15.64
C THR A 178 28.21 6.21 15.74
N SER A 179 27.11 5.70 15.18
CA SER A 179 25.79 6.33 15.29
C SER A 179 25.22 6.19 16.71
N PRO A 180 24.24 7.01 17.10
CA PRO A 180 23.31 6.65 18.17
C PRO A 180 22.63 5.31 17.87
N ILE A 181 22.16 4.64 18.94
CA ILE A 181 21.30 3.44 18.76
C ILE A 181 20.03 3.87 18.06
N TYR A 182 19.71 3.18 16.97
CA TYR A 182 18.44 3.28 16.27
C TYR A 182 17.57 2.08 16.63
N GLU A 183 16.36 2.33 17.14
CA GLU A 183 15.44 1.30 17.59
C GLU A 183 14.36 1.08 16.52
N VAL A 184 14.20 -0.18 16.14
CA VAL A 184 13.12 -0.67 15.26
C VAL A 184 12.10 -1.38 16.13
N ASN A 185 10.83 -1.00 16.03
CA ASN A 185 9.72 -1.65 16.73
C ASN A 185 9.06 -2.69 15.83
N VAL A 186 9.18 -3.98 16.18
CA VAL A 186 8.50 -5.09 15.48
C VAL A 186 7.21 -5.38 16.24
N LEU A 187 6.08 -5.08 15.59
CA LEU A 187 4.73 -5.29 16.13
C LEU A 187 4.36 -6.78 16.11
N PRO A 188 3.44 -7.23 16.97
CA PRO A 188 2.87 -8.56 16.85
C PRO A 188 2.23 -8.75 15.47
N PRO A 189 2.21 -9.98 14.91
CA PRO A 189 1.54 -10.26 13.65
C PRO A 189 0.08 -9.73 13.68
N PRO A 190 -0.40 -9.11 12.61
CA PRO A 190 -1.77 -8.64 12.58
C PRO A 190 -2.74 -9.81 12.66
N THR A 191 -3.78 -9.69 13.48
CA THR A 191 -4.84 -10.71 13.58
C THR A 191 -5.47 -10.93 12.20
N LYS A 192 -5.54 -12.19 11.79
CA LYS A 192 -6.23 -12.67 10.60
C LYS A 192 -7.34 -13.63 11.00
N PHE A 193 -8.29 -13.82 10.10
CA PHE A 193 -9.45 -14.69 10.30
C PHE A 193 -9.61 -15.65 9.13
N ASN A 194 -10.28 -16.78 9.36
CA ASN A 194 -10.69 -17.63 8.25
C ASN A 194 -11.52 -16.86 7.24
N GLN A 195 -11.20 -17.03 5.96
CA GLN A 195 -11.96 -16.48 4.85
C GLN A 195 -13.12 -17.39 4.51
N ASN A 196 -14.35 -16.99 4.84
CA ASN A 196 -15.55 -17.64 4.36
C ASN A 196 -16.01 -17.02 3.04
N VAL A 197 -16.64 -17.82 2.21
CA VAL A 197 -17.17 -17.41 0.89
C VAL A 197 -18.69 -17.30 0.94
N LEU A 198 -19.22 -16.15 0.53
CA LEU A 198 -20.65 -15.96 0.29
C LEU A 198 -21.03 -16.53 -1.09
N ILE A 199 -22.03 -17.42 -1.12
CA ILE A 199 -22.73 -17.84 -2.33
C ILE A 199 -24.14 -17.23 -2.30
N GLU A 200 -24.43 -16.28 -3.17
CA GLU A 200 -25.79 -15.79 -3.41
C GLU A 200 -26.37 -16.56 -4.61
N ASP A 201 -27.37 -17.45 -4.36
CA ASP A 201 -28.08 -18.21 -5.39
C ASP A 201 -29.38 -17.50 -5.75
N TYR A 202 -29.36 -16.79 -6.89
CA TYR A 202 -30.58 -16.17 -7.46
C TYR A 202 -31.41 -17.24 -8.18
N THR A 203 -32.51 -17.64 -7.57
CA THR A 203 -33.22 -18.87 -7.87
C THR A 203 -34.77 -18.70 -7.88
N GLY A 204 -35.48 -19.77 -8.15
CA GLY A 204 -36.95 -19.82 -8.06
C GLY A 204 -37.50 -21.22 -8.32
N THR A 205 -38.62 -21.56 -7.68
CA THR A 205 -39.29 -22.88 -7.79
C THR A 205 -39.78 -23.19 -9.22
N TRP A 206 -40.06 -22.17 -10.00
CA TRP A 206 -40.45 -22.23 -11.41
C TRP A 206 -39.29 -22.37 -12.38
N CYS A 207 -38.10 -22.09 -11.93
CA CYS A 207 -36.89 -22.02 -12.76
C CYS A 207 -36.34 -23.43 -13.05
N GLY A 208 -36.47 -23.89 -14.29
CA GLY A 208 -36.14 -25.27 -14.67
C GLY A 208 -34.66 -25.62 -14.62
N TYR A 209 -33.76 -24.65 -14.71
CA TYR A 209 -32.31 -24.87 -14.62
C TYR A 209 -31.73 -24.57 -13.22
N CYS A 210 -32.55 -24.09 -12.26
CA CYS A 210 -32.11 -23.78 -10.91
C CYS A 210 -31.57 -25.00 -10.12
N PRO A 211 -32.08 -26.23 -10.31
CA PRO A 211 -31.51 -27.43 -9.67
C PRO A 211 -30.03 -27.65 -9.97
N ARG A 212 -29.44 -27.01 -11.00
CA ARG A 212 -28.01 -27.07 -11.32
C ARG A 212 -27.17 -26.39 -10.25
N ILE A 213 -27.58 -25.20 -9.81
CA ILE A 213 -26.85 -24.48 -8.75
C ILE A 213 -27.06 -25.17 -7.42
N SER A 214 -28.27 -25.61 -7.08
CA SER A 214 -28.51 -26.37 -5.86
C SER A 214 -27.61 -27.61 -5.78
N HIS A 215 -27.46 -28.37 -6.88
CA HIS A 215 -26.52 -29.50 -6.93
C HIS A 215 -25.05 -29.07 -6.81
N ALA A 216 -24.67 -27.96 -7.42
CA ALA A 216 -23.31 -27.44 -7.28
C ALA A 216 -22.99 -27.03 -5.82
N ILE A 217 -23.96 -26.45 -5.11
CA ILE A 217 -23.86 -26.12 -3.68
C ILE A 217 -23.65 -27.39 -2.85
N ASP A 218 -24.40 -28.48 -3.15
CA ASP A 218 -24.19 -29.77 -2.48
C ASP A 218 -22.72 -30.25 -2.65
N LEU A 219 -22.19 -30.19 -3.88
CA LEU A 219 -20.80 -30.55 -4.18
C LEU A 219 -19.75 -29.65 -3.49
N VAL A 220 -20.05 -28.35 -3.31
CA VAL A 220 -19.19 -27.42 -2.54
C VAL A 220 -19.14 -27.83 -1.08
N LYS A 221 -20.30 -28.12 -0.47
CA LYS A 221 -20.41 -28.53 0.94
C LYS A 221 -19.74 -29.85 1.27
N GLU A 222 -19.55 -30.72 0.26
CA GLU A 222 -18.75 -31.93 0.40
C GLU A 222 -17.24 -31.64 0.52
N GLN A 223 -16.78 -30.44 0.09
CA GLN A 223 -15.36 -30.09 0.00
C GLN A 223 -14.92 -29.01 1.00
N THR A 224 -15.83 -28.15 1.45
CA THR A 224 -15.52 -27.09 2.44
C THR A 224 -16.72 -26.78 3.31
N SER A 225 -16.45 -26.43 4.58
CA SER A 225 -17.41 -25.87 5.54
C SER A 225 -17.47 -24.34 5.49
N GLU A 226 -16.58 -23.68 4.74
CA GLU A 226 -16.37 -22.22 4.75
C GLU A 226 -17.20 -21.51 3.66
N ALA A 227 -18.15 -22.21 3.04
CA ALA A 227 -19.10 -21.63 2.10
C ALA A 227 -20.44 -21.36 2.79
N VAL A 228 -20.85 -20.10 2.82
CA VAL A 228 -22.12 -19.63 3.38
C VAL A 228 -23.07 -19.29 2.24
N VAL A 229 -24.23 -19.94 2.21
CA VAL A 229 -25.20 -19.84 1.11
C VAL A 229 -26.38 -18.97 1.51
N VAL A 230 -26.83 -18.10 0.58
CA VAL A 230 -28.07 -17.34 0.67
C VAL A 230 -28.87 -17.57 -0.63
N ALA A 231 -29.96 -18.31 -0.56
CA ALA A 231 -30.87 -18.55 -1.69
C ALA A 231 -31.90 -17.43 -1.79
N ILE A 232 -31.85 -16.67 -2.86
CA ILE A 232 -32.68 -15.50 -3.12
C ILE A 232 -33.77 -15.92 -4.12
N HIS A 233 -34.88 -16.36 -3.58
CA HIS A 233 -36.04 -16.80 -4.37
C HIS A 233 -36.77 -15.61 -4.98
N ARG A 234 -37.03 -15.71 -6.29
CA ARG A 234 -37.82 -14.71 -7.04
C ARG A 234 -38.94 -15.36 -7.85
N GLY A 235 -40.02 -14.66 -7.98
CA GLY A 235 -41.15 -15.10 -8.75
C GLY A 235 -42.41 -14.31 -8.47
N SER A 236 -43.56 -14.83 -8.92
CA SER A 236 -44.85 -14.28 -8.62
C SER A 236 -45.33 -14.78 -7.26
N THR A 237 -46.04 -13.94 -6.53
CA THR A 237 -46.78 -14.34 -5.31
C THR A 237 -48.18 -14.86 -5.62
N ASP A 238 -48.63 -14.79 -6.88
CA ASP A 238 -49.93 -15.33 -7.33
C ASP A 238 -49.78 -16.82 -7.70
N PRO A 239 -50.41 -17.74 -6.97
CA PRO A 239 -50.35 -19.19 -7.25
C PRO A 239 -50.85 -19.61 -8.65
N SER A 240 -51.63 -18.77 -9.33
CA SER A 240 -52.06 -19.03 -10.69
C SER A 240 -51.06 -18.68 -11.78
N ASN A 241 -50.00 -17.97 -11.41
CA ASN A 241 -48.94 -17.55 -12.32
C ASN A 241 -47.94 -18.68 -12.56
N SER A 242 -47.49 -18.83 -13.81
CA SER A 242 -46.48 -19.84 -14.18
C SER A 242 -45.11 -19.69 -13.52
N SER A 243 -44.82 -18.48 -13.03
CA SER A 243 -43.59 -18.19 -12.26
C SER A 243 -43.86 -18.05 -10.76
N TYR A 244 -44.90 -18.69 -10.24
CA TYR A 244 -45.23 -18.68 -8.82
C TYR A 244 -44.06 -19.22 -7.98
N ASP A 245 -43.72 -18.47 -6.94
CA ASP A 245 -42.72 -18.89 -5.94
C ASP A 245 -43.25 -18.53 -4.53
N PRO A 246 -43.57 -19.53 -3.66
CA PRO A 246 -44.07 -19.27 -2.31
C PRO A 246 -43.00 -18.61 -1.40
N TYR A 247 -41.76 -18.62 -1.81
CA TYR A 247 -40.61 -18.09 -1.06
C TYR A 247 -40.10 -16.77 -1.64
N ASN A 248 -40.81 -16.19 -2.62
CA ASN A 248 -40.41 -14.93 -3.28
C ASN A 248 -39.99 -13.86 -2.27
N PHE A 249 -38.80 -13.31 -2.49
CA PHE A 249 -38.22 -12.21 -1.71
C PHE A 249 -37.95 -10.99 -2.61
N SER A 250 -38.24 -9.78 -2.13
CA SER A 250 -38.04 -8.55 -2.92
C SER A 250 -36.57 -8.14 -2.90
N ALA A 251 -35.78 -8.64 -3.86
CA ALA A 251 -34.34 -8.43 -3.96
C ALA A 251 -33.93 -7.58 -5.17
N GLY A 252 -34.82 -6.75 -5.74
CA GLY A 252 -34.54 -5.99 -6.96
C GLY A 252 -33.26 -5.17 -6.91
N VAL A 253 -32.90 -4.56 -5.76
CA VAL A 253 -31.66 -3.79 -5.61
C VAL A 253 -30.41 -4.66 -5.71
N LEU A 254 -30.47 -5.94 -5.32
CA LEU A 254 -29.35 -6.87 -5.49
C LEU A 254 -29.25 -7.35 -6.94
N GLU A 255 -30.41 -7.60 -7.57
CA GLU A 255 -30.49 -7.99 -8.99
C GLU A 255 -29.96 -6.88 -9.90
N ASP A 256 -30.31 -5.62 -9.61
CA ASP A 256 -29.83 -4.43 -10.33
C ASP A 256 -28.31 -4.26 -10.12
N LEU A 257 -27.82 -4.48 -8.88
CA LEU A 257 -26.40 -4.36 -8.53
C LEU A 257 -25.52 -5.28 -9.37
N ILE A 258 -25.93 -6.54 -9.53
CA ILE A 258 -25.17 -7.55 -10.29
C ILE A 258 -25.50 -7.53 -11.80
N GLY A 259 -26.46 -6.69 -12.22
CA GLY A 259 -26.95 -6.66 -13.59
C GLY A 259 -27.55 -8.00 -14.02
N LEU A 260 -28.37 -8.64 -13.15
CA LEU A 260 -28.92 -9.97 -13.35
C LEU A 260 -29.57 -10.13 -14.73
N GLN A 261 -29.15 -11.12 -15.51
CA GLN A 261 -29.65 -11.39 -16.85
C GLN A 261 -30.74 -12.48 -16.86
N GLY A 262 -30.80 -13.31 -15.82
CA GLY A 262 -31.77 -14.41 -15.72
C GLY A 262 -31.52 -15.35 -14.56
N TYR A 263 -32.29 -16.43 -14.51
CA TYR A 263 -32.23 -17.46 -13.48
C TYR A 263 -31.86 -18.82 -14.07
N PRO A 264 -31.05 -19.64 -13.40
CA PRO A 264 -30.34 -19.31 -12.18
C PRO A 264 -29.08 -18.45 -12.45
N THR A 265 -28.68 -17.69 -11.44
CA THR A 265 -27.36 -17.03 -11.40
C THR A 265 -26.76 -17.23 -10.02
N GLY A 266 -25.54 -17.76 -9.92
CA GLY A 266 -24.77 -17.86 -8.70
C GLY A 266 -23.73 -16.73 -8.64
N MET A 267 -23.70 -16.00 -7.53
CA MET A 267 -22.69 -14.97 -7.29
C MET A 267 -21.82 -15.35 -6.10
N LEU A 268 -20.50 -15.22 -6.25
CA LEU A 268 -19.51 -15.45 -5.21
C LEU A 268 -19.04 -14.11 -4.67
N ASN A 269 -19.06 -13.98 -3.35
CA ASN A 269 -18.72 -12.74 -2.65
C ASN A 269 -19.42 -11.51 -3.28
N ARG A 270 -20.66 -11.70 -3.79
CA ARG A 270 -21.56 -10.71 -4.37
C ARG A 270 -21.13 -10.11 -5.71
N THR A 271 -19.85 -10.14 -6.07
CA THR A 271 -19.33 -9.43 -7.27
C THR A 271 -18.78 -10.34 -8.35
N THR A 272 -18.56 -11.61 -8.06
CA THR A 272 -17.99 -12.58 -9.01
C THR A 272 -19.03 -13.61 -9.39
N GLU A 273 -19.34 -13.73 -10.68
CA GLU A 273 -20.26 -14.77 -11.16
C GLU A 273 -19.62 -16.17 -11.03
N TRP A 274 -20.37 -17.12 -10.51
CA TRP A 274 -19.97 -18.52 -10.51
C TRP A 274 -20.06 -19.08 -11.92
N ILE A 275 -18.93 -19.49 -12.47
CA ILE A 275 -18.79 -19.84 -13.90
C ILE A 275 -19.66 -21.06 -14.24
N TYR A 276 -20.50 -20.90 -15.29
CA TYR A 276 -21.33 -21.96 -15.85
C TYR A 276 -20.47 -23.04 -16.57
N PRO A 277 -20.80 -24.33 -16.45
CA PRO A 277 -21.75 -24.91 -15.52
C PRO A 277 -21.15 -25.09 -14.12
N GLU A 278 -21.81 -24.57 -13.11
CA GLU A 278 -21.35 -24.45 -11.75
C GLU A 278 -20.90 -25.81 -11.13
N PRO A 279 -21.59 -26.96 -11.38
CA PRO A 279 -21.11 -28.25 -10.88
C PRO A 279 -19.73 -28.67 -11.40
N ASN A 280 -19.28 -28.13 -12.53
CA ASN A 280 -17.92 -28.38 -13.06
C ASN A 280 -16.88 -27.36 -12.52
N ASN A 281 -17.34 -26.30 -11.84
CA ASN A 281 -16.53 -25.18 -11.37
C ASN A 281 -16.61 -25.01 -9.83
N VAL A 282 -16.81 -26.10 -9.08
CA VAL A 282 -16.84 -26.12 -7.62
C VAL A 282 -15.53 -25.58 -7.03
N SER A 283 -14.38 -25.85 -7.67
CA SER A 283 -13.09 -25.35 -7.26
C SER A 283 -12.98 -23.82 -7.23
N GLN A 284 -13.80 -23.10 -8.00
CA GLN A 284 -13.85 -21.62 -7.94
C GLN A 284 -14.28 -21.15 -6.54
N VAL A 285 -15.25 -21.82 -5.93
CA VAL A 285 -15.74 -21.54 -4.57
C VAL A 285 -14.71 -21.98 -3.52
N VAL A 286 -14.26 -23.23 -3.63
CA VAL A 286 -13.32 -23.82 -2.66
C VAL A 286 -12.01 -23.04 -2.58
N ASN A 287 -11.49 -22.54 -3.71
CA ASN A 287 -10.28 -21.74 -3.74
C ASN A 287 -10.48 -20.35 -3.07
N LEU A 288 -11.68 -19.78 -3.15
CA LEU A 288 -11.99 -18.54 -2.45
C LEU A 288 -12.13 -18.72 -0.94
N ALA A 289 -12.59 -19.92 -0.51
CA ALA A 289 -12.80 -20.27 0.90
C ALA A 289 -11.49 -20.63 1.64
N SER A 290 -10.36 -20.78 0.94
CA SER A 290 -9.08 -21.19 1.55
C SER A 290 -8.17 -20.02 1.97
N GLY A 291 -8.67 -18.79 1.89
CA GLY A 291 -7.93 -17.57 2.16
C GLY A 291 -7.95 -17.11 3.62
N GLN A 292 -7.37 -15.94 3.83
CA GLN A 292 -7.39 -15.21 5.09
C GLN A 292 -8.09 -13.86 4.90
N ALA A 293 -8.90 -13.46 5.89
CA ALA A 293 -9.60 -12.19 5.90
C ALA A 293 -9.04 -11.24 6.97
N ASP A 294 -9.13 -9.94 6.70
CA ASP A 294 -8.79 -8.87 7.66
C ASP A 294 -9.99 -8.45 8.53
N VAL A 295 -11.08 -9.19 8.48
CA VAL A 295 -12.27 -8.98 9.33
C VAL A 295 -12.86 -10.32 9.71
N GLY A 296 -13.13 -10.49 11.01
CA GLY A 296 -13.80 -11.64 11.60
C GLY A 296 -15.22 -11.32 12.02
N LEU A 297 -16.07 -12.33 11.98
CA LEU A 297 -17.46 -12.27 12.43
C LEU A 297 -17.71 -13.29 13.53
N ALA A 298 -18.54 -12.95 14.51
CA ALA A 298 -19.04 -13.86 15.53
C ALA A 298 -20.50 -13.54 15.85
N LEU A 299 -21.36 -14.56 15.75
CA LEU A 299 -22.81 -14.43 15.88
C LEU A 299 -23.32 -15.16 17.10
N THR A 300 -24.31 -14.58 17.79
CA THR A 300 -25.03 -15.24 18.89
C THR A 300 -26.53 -14.99 18.71
N PRO A 301 -27.20 -15.72 17.82
CA PRO A 301 -28.63 -15.60 17.61
C PRO A 301 -29.38 -16.44 18.67
N THR A 302 -30.30 -15.83 19.38
CA THR A 302 -31.18 -16.49 20.38
C THR A 302 -32.62 -16.23 20.09
N LEU A 303 -33.49 -17.16 20.46
CA LEU A 303 -34.93 -17.09 20.28
C LEU A 303 -35.61 -17.17 21.67
N ASN A 304 -36.52 -16.23 21.92
CA ASN A 304 -37.41 -16.27 23.09
C ASN A 304 -38.88 -16.12 22.66
N GLY A 305 -39.58 -17.24 22.57
CA GLY A 305 -40.89 -17.28 21.96
C GLY A 305 -40.86 -16.82 20.48
N ASN A 306 -41.50 -15.71 20.17
CA ASN A 306 -41.52 -15.14 18.81
C ASN A 306 -40.55 -13.94 18.67
N THR A 307 -39.64 -13.74 19.61
CA THR A 307 -38.64 -12.66 19.59
C THR A 307 -37.27 -13.21 19.33
N MET A 308 -36.61 -12.71 18.27
CA MET A 308 -35.21 -12.96 17.98
C MET A 308 -34.38 -11.91 18.65
N ASN A 309 -33.27 -12.32 19.30
CA ASN A 309 -32.21 -11.47 19.77
C ASN A 309 -30.91 -11.96 19.17
N ILE A 310 -30.28 -11.11 18.34
CA ILE A 310 -29.14 -11.49 17.52
C ILE A 310 -28.00 -10.52 17.81
N ASP A 311 -26.95 -11.02 18.46
CA ASP A 311 -25.71 -10.28 18.63
C ASP A 311 -24.79 -10.56 17.45
N VAL A 312 -24.34 -9.50 16.78
CA VAL A 312 -23.38 -9.55 15.68
C VAL A 312 -22.13 -8.80 16.10
N ASN A 313 -21.01 -9.49 16.18
CA ASN A 313 -19.72 -8.93 16.52
C ASN A 313 -18.85 -8.96 15.26
N VAL A 314 -18.23 -7.81 14.93
CA VAL A 314 -17.28 -7.65 13.82
C VAL A 314 -15.94 -7.23 14.40
N LYS A 315 -14.88 -8.05 14.25
CA LYS A 315 -13.52 -7.73 14.70
C LYS A 315 -12.65 -7.38 13.50
N PHE A 316 -11.93 -6.26 13.60
CA PHE A 316 -11.04 -5.78 12.55
C PHE A 316 -9.62 -6.25 12.78
N GLY A 317 -9.00 -6.84 11.77
CA GLY A 317 -7.58 -7.21 11.77
C GLY A 317 -6.67 -6.00 11.52
N GLY A 318 -5.39 -6.14 11.86
CA GLY A 318 -4.42 -5.05 11.79
C GLY A 318 -4.12 -4.49 10.40
N GLN A 319 -4.50 -5.23 9.34
CA GLN A 319 -4.31 -4.80 7.94
C GLN A 319 -5.64 -4.48 7.22
N PHE A 320 -6.72 -4.29 7.99
CA PHE A 320 -8.00 -3.92 7.40
C PHE A 320 -7.90 -2.55 6.70
N SER A 321 -8.17 -2.54 5.38
CA SER A 321 -7.91 -1.37 4.51
C SER A 321 -9.16 -0.79 3.83
N ALA A 322 -10.33 -1.43 3.95
CA ALA A 322 -11.55 -0.90 3.35
C ALA A 322 -11.96 0.40 4.06
N SER A 323 -12.17 1.46 3.29
CA SER A 323 -12.53 2.78 3.84
C SER A 323 -14.02 2.97 4.11
N ASN A 324 -14.86 2.04 3.63
CA ASN A 324 -16.32 2.15 3.64
C ASN A 324 -16.96 0.77 3.87
N ALA A 325 -16.67 0.13 5.03
CA ALA A 325 -17.26 -1.16 5.36
C ALA A 325 -18.74 -1.02 5.73
N LYS A 326 -19.55 -1.97 5.30
CA LYS A 326 -20.96 -2.09 5.66
C LYS A 326 -21.26 -3.49 6.15
N LEU A 327 -22.28 -3.59 7.01
CA LEU A 327 -22.78 -4.85 7.54
C LEU A 327 -24.14 -5.18 6.92
N VAL A 328 -24.27 -6.41 6.41
CA VAL A 328 -25.53 -7.01 6.00
C VAL A 328 -25.86 -8.14 6.95
N VAL A 329 -27.11 -8.24 7.39
CA VAL A 329 -27.58 -9.31 8.26
C VAL A 329 -28.89 -9.88 7.71
N TYR A 330 -28.87 -11.17 7.40
CA TYR A 330 -29.99 -11.92 6.85
C TYR A 330 -30.54 -12.94 7.85
N VAL A 331 -31.83 -13.19 7.77
CA VAL A 331 -32.53 -14.33 8.39
C VAL A 331 -32.89 -15.31 7.29
N LEU A 332 -32.42 -16.55 7.42
CA LEU A 332 -32.68 -17.65 6.49
C LEU A 332 -33.54 -18.72 7.12
N GLU A 333 -34.08 -19.59 6.29
CA GLU A 333 -34.85 -20.76 6.69
C GLU A 333 -34.48 -21.96 5.80
N ASP A 334 -34.24 -23.10 6.40
CA ASP A 334 -33.98 -24.37 5.74
C ASP A 334 -35.20 -25.29 5.75
N GLY A 335 -35.17 -26.32 4.93
CA GLY A 335 -36.13 -27.41 4.95
C GLY A 335 -37.52 -27.04 4.41
N LEU A 336 -37.62 -26.05 3.54
CA LEU A 336 -38.88 -25.63 2.93
C LEU A 336 -39.24 -26.51 1.73
N GLU A 337 -40.34 -27.19 1.81
CA GLU A 337 -40.78 -28.16 0.78
C GLU A 337 -41.71 -27.53 -0.22
N PHE A 338 -41.35 -27.55 -1.50
CA PHE A 338 -42.21 -27.18 -2.62
C PHE A 338 -41.74 -27.89 -3.90
N ASN A 339 -42.63 -28.00 -4.89
CA ASN A 339 -42.28 -28.57 -6.19
C ASN A 339 -41.32 -27.66 -6.94
N GLN A 340 -40.24 -28.23 -7.46
CA GLN A 340 -39.25 -27.55 -8.28
C GLN A 340 -39.35 -27.96 -9.74
N THR A 341 -39.56 -27.01 -10.64
CA THR A 341 -39.44 -27.26 -12.09
C THR A 341 -38.01 -27.69 -12.40
N ASN A 342 -37.81 -28.72 -13.25
CA ASN A 342 -36.50 -29.26 -13.54
C ASN A 342 -36.32 -29.57 -15.03
N TYR A 343 -35.29 -28.95 -15.63
CA TYR A 343 -34.86 -29.22 -17.03
C TYR A 343 -33.45 -29.82 -17.02
N THR A 344 -32.94 -30.20 -15.87
CA THR A 344 -31.60 -30.82 -15.68
C THR A 344 -31.70 -32.33 -15.52
N SER A 345 -30.59 -33.02 -15.55
CA SER A 345 -30.51 -34.46 -15.22
C SER A 345 -30.32 -34.71 -13.71
N TYR A 346 -30.18 -33.66 -12.91
CA TYR A 346 -30.01 -33.78 -11.47
C TYR A 346 -31.29 -34.15 -10.76
N TYR A 347 -31.18 -34.71 -9.55
CA TYR A 347 -32.34 -35.12 -8.70
C TYR A 347 -33.33 -36.04 -9.39
N GLY A 348 -32.80 -36.99 -10.21
CA GLY A 348 -33.61 -38.00 -10.90
C GLY A 348 -34.14 -37.61 -12.28
N GLY A 349 -33.93 -36.39 -12.77
CA GLY A 349 -34.12 -36.00 -14.17
C GLY A 349 -35.58 -35.87 -14.65
N GLY A 350 -36.56 -35.85 -13.76
CA GLY A 350 -37.98 -35.57 -14.10
C GLY A 350 -38.21 -34.07 -14.37
N SER A 351 -39.24 -33.70 -15.12
CA SER A 351 -39.62 -32.31 -15.42
C SER A 351 -40.03 -31.50 -14.18
N VAL A 352 -40.39 -32.19 -13.10
CA VAL A 352 -40.71 -31.63 -11.78
C VAL A 352 -40.11 -32.52 -10.71
N ILE A 353 -39.40 -31.94 -9.76
CA ILE A 353 -38.98 -32.62 -8.54
C ILE A 353 -40.04 -32.33 -7.49
N ALA A 354 -40.84 -33.35 -7.15
CA ALA A 354 -41.89 -33.21 -6.15
C ALA A 354 -41.31 -33.08 -4.75
N ASN A 355 -41.86 -32.18 -3.93
CA ASN A 355 -41.42 -31.91 -2.55
C ASN A 355 -39.90 -31.66 -2.45
N PHE A 356 -39.35 -30.91 -3.41
CA PHE A 356 -37.96 -30.48 -3.35
C PHE A 356 -37.74 -29.66 -2.07
N VAL A 357 -36.64 -29.95 -1.37
CA VAL A 357 -36.26 -29.26 -0.13
C VAL A 357 -35.43 -28.06 -0.49
N HIS A 358 -35.98 -26.87 -0.29
CA HIS A 358 -35.28 -25.59 -0.47
C HIS A 358 -34.63 -25.20 0.86
N ASN A 359 -33.30 -25.01 0.83
CA ASN A 359 -32.49 -24.62 1.96
C ASN A 359 -31.88 -23.22 1.77
N HIS A 360 -31.46 -22.60 2.87
CA HIS A 360 -30.81 -21.28 2.91
C HIS A 360 -31.66 -20.14 2.33
N VAL A 361 -32.96 -20.32 2.37
CA VAL A 361 -33.96 -19.41 1.76
C VAL A 361 -33.99 -18.09 2.53
N LEU A 362 -33.73 -16.97 1.86
CA LEU A 362 -33.80 -15.64 2.43
C LEU A 362 -35.21 -15.26 2.84
N ARG A 363 -35.43 -15.05 4.16
CA ARG A 363 -36.76 -14.72 4.74
C ARG A 363 -36.86 -13.24 5.14
N ALA A 364 -35.76 -12.65 5.60
CA ALA A 364 -35.69 -11.24 5.97
C ALA A 364 -34.28 -10.69 5.86
N SER A 365 -34.16 -9.39 5.65
CA SER A 365 -32.93 -8.62 5.89
C SER A 365 -33.16 -7.71 7.10
N LEU A 366 -32.27 -7.74 8.06
CA LEU A 366 -32.33 -6.90 9.27
C LEU A 366 -31.63 -5.56 9.06
N THR A 367 -30.88 -5.44 7.96
CA THR A 367 -30.20 -4.24 7.48
C THR A 367 -30.72 -3.86 6.10
N ASN A 368 -30.27 -2.76 5.53
CA ASN A 368 -30.41 -2.54 4.09
C ASN A 368 -29.74 -3.70 3.31
N LEU A 369 -30.34 -4.11 2.18
CA LEU A 369 -29.78 -5.19 1.34
C LEU A 369 -28.39 -4.90 0.81
N LEU A 370 -28.03 -3.61 0.64
CA LEU A 370 -26.68 -3.15 0.29
C LEU A 370 -25.82 -2.82 1.52
N GLY A 371 -26.28 -3.21 2.71
CA GLY A 371 -25.60 -3.04 4.00
C GLY A 371 -25.80 -1.67 4.66
N ASP A 372 -25.71 -1.68 5.98
CA ASP A 372 -25.68 -0.49 6.82
C ASP A 372 -24.23 -0.14 7.14
N GLN A 373 -23.93 1.16 7.17
CA GLN A 373 -22.55 1.66 7.35
C GLN A 373 -22.02 1.27 8.73
N ILE A 374 -20.84 0.65 8.77
CA ILE A 374 -20.03 0.55 9.99
C ILE A 374 -19.22 1.86 10.11
N PRO A 375 -19.26 2.55 11.28
CA PRO A 375 -18.46 3.77 11.45
C PRO A 375 -16.96 3.52 11.25
N SER A 376 -16.28 4.37 10.51
CA SER A 376 -14.83 4.22 10.28
C SER A 376 -13.97 4.32 11.54
N SER A 377 -14.49 4.94 12.60
CA SER A 377 -13.86 4.96 13.95
C SER A 377 -13.71 3.57 14.56
N GLU A 378 -14.47 2.58 14.06
CA GLU A 378 -14.45 1.20 14.55
C GLU A 378 -13.38 0.32 13.87
N TYR A 379 -12.70 0.79 12.81
CA TYR A 379 -11.77 -0.03 12.01
C TYR A 379 -10.38 -0.22 12.63
N SER A 380 -10.18 0.23 13.88
CA SER A 380 -8.90 0.02 14.57
C SER A 380 -8.61 -1.47 14.74
N ALA A 381 -7.33 -1.83 14.62
CA ALA A 381 -6.84 -3.19 14.82
C ALA A 381 -7.35 -3.77 16.15
N ASP A 382 -7.83 -5.00 16.10
CA ASP A 382 -8.40 -5.76 17.22
C ASP A 382 -9.66 -5.14 17.88
N ASN A 383 -10.17 -4.02 17.37
CA ASN A 383 -11.43 -3.46 17.85
C ASN A 383 -12.62 -4.36 17.45
N VAL A 384 -13.61 -4.46 18.32
CA VAL A 384 -14.84 -5.22 18.11
C VAL A 384 -16.02 -4.28 18.01
N TYR A 385 -16.56 -4.11 16.82
CA TYR A 385 -17.83 -3.44 16.59
C TYR A 385 -18.99 -4.40 16.92
N GLN A 386 -19.90 -3.97 17.78
CA GLN A 386 -21.03 -4.78 18.26
C GLN A 386 -22.36 -4.18 17.80
N LEU A 387 -23.22 -5.00 17.25
CA LEU A 387 -24.58 -4.62 16.87
C LEU A 387 -25.58 -5.69 17.36
N ASN A 388 -26.65 -5.25 18.00
CA ASN A 388 -27.72 -6.12 18.46
C ASN A 388 -29.02 -5.84 17.71
N PHE A 389 -29.67 -6.89 17.26
CA PHE A 389 -31.01 -6.86 16.68
C PHE A 389 -31.98 -7.54 17.64
N ASN A 390 -32.98 -6.80 18.14
CA ASN A 390 -34.09 -7.34 18.91
C ASN A 390 -35.39 -7.12 18.14
N THR A 391 -35.92 -8.17 17.56
CA THR A 391 -37.09 -8.09 16.64
C THR A 391 -37.92 -9.36 16.66
N VAL A 392 -39.11 -9.32 16.07
CA VAL A 392 -39.97 -10.48 15.95
C VAL A 392 -39.55 -11.38 14.79
N VAL A 393 -39.84 -12.68 14.92
CA VAL A 393 -39.69 -13.64 13.83
C VAL A 393 -40.45 -13.18 12.59
N PRO A 394 -39.87 -13.19 11.40
CA PRO A 394 -40.55 -12.79 10.17
C PRO A 394 -41.84 -13.64 9.94
N PRO A 395 -42.96 -13.02 9.57
CA PRO A 395 -44.23 -13.73 9.48
C PRO A 395 -44.31 -14.79 8.36
N ASN A 396 -43.33 -14.78 7.45
CA ASN A 396 -43.17 -15.76 6.36
C ASN A 396 -42.30 -16.98 6.76
N VAL A 397 -41.77 -17.04 7.96
CA VAL A 397 -41.04 -18.20 8.49
C VAL A 397 -42.02 -19.30 8.83
N ALA A 398 -41.79 -20.52 8.33
CA ALA A 398 -42.61 -21.69 8.56
C ALA A 398 -42.18 -22.44 9.82
N SER A 399 -40.87 -22.52 10.12
CA SER A 399 -40.33 -23.21 11.29
C SER A 399 -39.17 -22.45 11.91
N THR A 400 -39.35 -22.02 13.15
CA THR A 400 -38.30 -21.33 13.89
C THR A 400 -37.10 -22.22 14.26
N GLU A 401 -37.27 -23.55 14.26
CA GLU A 401 -36.21 -24.53 14.50
C GLU A 401 -35.28 -24.70 13.28
N LYS A 402 -35.69 -24.18 12.12
CA LYS A 402 -34.96 -24.23 10.86
C LYS A 402 -34.36 -22.89 10.44
N MET A 403 -34.42 -21.91 11.34
CA MET A 403 -33.88 -20.59 11.07
C MET A 403 -32.39 -20.52 11.34
N SER A 404 -31.71 -19.73 10.52
CA SER A 404 -30.33 -19.32 10.72
C SER A 404 -30.16 -17.84 10.44
N VAL A 405 -29.03 -17.31 10.85
CA VAL A 405 -28.62 -15.91 10.59
C VAL A 405 -27.33 -15.92 9.80
N VAL A 406 -27.25 -15.05 8.80
CA VAL A 406 -26.01 -14.80 8.05
C VAL A 406 -25.64 -13.33 8.20
N ALA A 407 -24.39 -13.06 8.59
CA ALA A 407 -23.82 -11.72 8.59
C ALA A 407 -22.69 -11.62 7.54
N VAL A 408 -22.68 -10.53 6.80
CA VAL A 408 -21.71 -10.26 5.74
C VAL A 408 -21.13 -8.88 5.97
N VAL A 409 -19.79 -8.76 6.04
CA VAL A 409 -19.10 -7.48 5.91
C VAL A 409 -18.76 -7.26 4.46
N ILE A 410 -19.20 -6.14 3.90
CA ILE A 410 -18.94 -5.75 2.52
C ILE A 410 -18.10 -4.48 2.45
N ASP A 411 -17.25 -4.37 1.45
CA ASP A 411 -16.66 -3.10 1.03
C ASP A 411 -17.73 -2.27 0.29
N GLY A 412 -18.18 -1.21 0.91
CA GLY A 412 -19.23 -0.36 0.33
C GLY A 412 -18.81 0.41 -0.93
N SER A 413 -17.51 0.41 -1.29
CA SER A 413 -17.01 1.02 -2.51
C SER A 413 -17.16 0.11 -3.72
N SER A 414 -16.88 -1.19 -3.56
CA SER A 414 -16.98 -2.24 -4.60
C SER A 414 -18.23 -3.10 -4.48
N ASN A 415 -18.91 -3.10 -3.33
CA ASN A 415 -19.96 -4.01 -2.90
C ASN A 415 -19.51 -5.48 -2.77
N ALA A 416 -18.22 -5.78 -2.81
CA ALA A 416 -17.70 -7.12 -2.60
C ALA A 416 -17.82 -7.54 -1.13
N ALA A 417 -18.22 -8.80 -0.87
CA ALA A 417 -18.13 -9.36 0.47
C ALA A 417 -16.65 -9.55 0.86
N ILE A 418 -16.29 -8.96 2.01
CA ILE A 418 -14.95 -9.11 2.59
C ILE A 418 -14.88 -10.40 3.39
N ASN A 419 -15.88 -10.67 4.21
CA ASN A 419 -16.08 -11.96 4.90
C ASN A 419 -17.55 -12.17 5.22
N VAL A 420 -17.92 -13.41 5.47
CA VAL A 420 -19.28 -13.83 5.79
C VAL A 420 -19.28 -14.89 6.87
N ARG A 421 -20.33 -14.94 7.70
CA ARG A 421 -20.51 -16.03 8.64
C ARG A 421 -22.00 -16.34 8.85
N GLY A 422 -22.31 -17.64 8.99
CA GLY A 422 -23.65 -18.14 9.35
C GLY A 422 -23.67 -18.70 10.76
N ALA A 423 -24.83 -18.66 11.42
CA ALA A 423 -25.10 -19.28 12.72
C ALA A 423 -26.55 -19.77 12.81
N ASP A 424 -26.75 -20.94 13.38
CA ASP A 424 -28.10 -21.42 13.73
C ASP A 424 -28.57 -20.78 15.03
N PHE A 425 -29.90 -20.64 15.21
CA PHE A 425 -30.43 -20.11 16.45
C PHE A 425 -30.12 -21.04 17.63
N GLY A 426 -29.46 -20.49 18.64
CA GLY A 426 -28.92 -21.20 19.81
C GLY A 426 -27.40 -21.31 19.80
N ASP A 427 -26.73 -21.02 18.70
CA ASP A 427 -25.28 -20.97 18.64
C ASP A 427 -24.72 -19.77 19.43
N THR A 428 -23.51 -19.96 19.92
CA THR A 428 -22.67 -18.89 20.49
C THR A 428 -21.29 -19.02 19.88
N GLN A 429 -20.93 -18.12 18.97
CA GLN A 429 -19.69 -18.18 18.24
C GLN A 429 -18.60 -17.32 18.89
N THR A 430 -17.35 -17.74 18.69
CA THR A 430 -16.14 -16.92 18.86
C THR A 430 -15.58 -16.56 17.48
N PHE A 431 -14.66 -15.60 17.42
CA PHE A 431 -13.97 -15.30 16.15
C PHE A 431 -13.10 -16.49 15.71
N GLU A 432 -13.00 -16.70 14.39
CA GLU A 432 -12.15 -17.71 13.76
C GLU A 432 -10.77 -17.11 13.46
N GLU A 433 -10.05 -16.74 14.54
CA GLU A 433 -8.70 -16.15 14.46
C GLU A 433 -7.66 -17.20 14.06
N LEU A 434 -6.64 -16.78 13.24
CA LEU A 434 -5.55 -17.62 12.72
C LEU A 434 -4.22 -17.33 13.42
#